data_9b602a0d4ee05ff0cdb2dbd3d41fb902
#
_entry.id   9b602a0d4ee05ff0cdb2dbd3d41fb902
#
_cell.length_a   1.000
_cell.length_b   1.000
_cell.length_c   1.000
_cell.angle_alpha   90.00
_cell.angle_beta   90.00
_cell.angle_gamma   90.00
#
_symmetry.space_group_name_H-M   'P 1'
#
loop_
_entity.id
_entity.type
_entity.pdbx_description
1 polymer ?
#
loop_
_entity_poly.entity_id
_entity_poly.type
_entity_poly.pdbx_seq_one_letter_code
_entity_poly.pdbx_strand_id
1 'polypeptide(L)'
;VITNSSSIKINNDLIGTSFIFLSRIEELNSNQDQFNRYQYKNSLADRFDIITRPIVNEYIDFIKESIQFLCPDIVFKDQKFNIILSHDIDTIKKWTWKNLVKHTIFNFGKKDFFKQYLDFFQSQIDYKSDSYYNFNSIMNRSESNKLSSLFLFMALKKNEFDFRYPLKKIIPALDEIKKRDKHNFGIHISKLAYNDLDRCTEEISRLSKLAK
;
A
#
# COMPACT_ATOMS: atom_id res chain seq x y z
N VAL A 1 14.14 -12.67 -32.52
CA VAL A 1 13.83 -11.46 -33.29
C VAL A 1 14.56 -11.54 -34.61
N ILE A 2 13.88 -11.32 -35.72
CA ILE A 2 14.46 -11.23 -37.05
C ILE A 2 14.22 -9.80 -37.53
N THR A 3 15.30 -9.11 -37.91
CA THR A 3 15.24 -7.72 -38.36
C THR A 3 15.72 -7.61 -39.82
N ASN A 4 15.04 -6.77 -40.58
CA ASN A 4 15.52 -6.25 -41.86
C ASN A 4 15.23 -4.74 -41.90
N SER A 5 15.65 -4.04 -42.96
CA SER A 5 15.49 -2.58 -43.06
C SER A 5 14.03 -2.07 -43.04
N SER A 6 13.04 -2.95 -43.19
CA SER A 6 11.63 -2.58 -43.28
C SER A 6 10.70 -3.34 -42.36
N SER A 7 11.19 -4.32 -41.62
CA SER A 7 10.33 -5.07 -40.69
C SER A 7 11.11 -5.71 -39.54
N ILE A 8 10.44 -5.84 -38.39
CA ILE A 8 10.89 -6.59 -37.24
C ILE A 8 9.87 -7.70 -36.98
N LYS A 9 10.31 -8.96 -37.01
CA LYS A 9 9.47 -10.10 -36.61
C LYS A 9 9.82 -10.53 -35.20
N ILE A 10 8.82 -10.50 -34.34
CA ILE A 10 8.90 -10.96 -32.95
C ILE A 10 8.18 -12.30 -32.86
N ASN A 11 8.88 -13.36 -32.48
CA ASN A 11 8.31 -14.73 -32.44
C ASN A 11 7.46 -14.99 -31.21
N ASN A 12 7.49 -14.11 -30.21
CA ASN A 12 6.74 -14.24 -28.94
C ASN A 12 5.60 -13.21 -28.94
N ASP A 13 4.46 -13.60 -28.39
CA ASP A 13 3.34 -12.69 -28.19
C ASP A 13 3.56 -11.84 -26.94
N LEU A 14 4.24 -10.71 -27.10
CA LEU A 14 4.53 -9.77 -26.02
C LEU A 14 3.26 -9.07 -25.53
N ILE A 15 2.30 -8.81 -26.42
CA ILE A 15 1.05 -8.12 -26.06
C ILE A 15 0.13 -9.05 -25.28
N GLY A 16 -0.10 -10.28 -25.76
CA GLY A 16 -0.89 -11.28 -25.03
C GLY A 16 -0.27 -11.64 -23.70
N THR A 17 1.06 -11.79 -23.64
CA THR A 17 1.75 -12.06 -22.38
C THR A 17 1.60 -10.89 -21.39
N SER A 18 1.74 -9.64 -21.85
CA SER A 18 1.48 -8.46 -21.01
C SER A 18 0.04 -8.44 -20.49
N PHE A 19 -0.92 -8.78 -21.34
CA PHE A 19 -2.33 -8.89 -20.94
C PHE A 19 -2.52 -9.94 -19.82
N ILE A 20 -1.89 -11.11 -19.92
CA ILE A 20 -1.97 -12.16 -18.89
C ILE A 20 -1.49 -11.62 -17.54
N PHE A 21 -0.32 -10.93 -17.49
CA PHE A 21 0.22 -10.37 -16.25
C PHE A 21 -0.64 -9.23 -15.69
N LEU A 22 -1.12 -8.33 -16.53
CA LEU A 22 -1.91 -7.17 -16.08
C LEU A 22 -3.34 -7.53 -15.66
N SER A 23 -3.98 -8.48 -16.36
CA SER A 23 -5.34 -8.92 -16.06
C SER A 23 -5.43 -9.92 -14.92
N ARG A 24 -4.29 -10.50 -14.50
CA ARG A 24 -4.23 -11.56 -13.48
C ARG A 24 -5.12 -12.78 -13.82
N ILE A 25 -5.33 -13.05 -15.11
CA ILE A 25 -6.23 -14.12 -15.59
C ILE A 25 -5.81 -15.52 -15.08
N GLU A 26 -4.53 -15.69 -14.74
CA GLU A 26 -4.00 -16.93 -14.16
C GLU A 26 -4.64 -17.28 -12.80
N GLU A 27 -5.25 -16.31 -12.11
CA GLU A 27 -5.87 -16.51 -10.82
C GLU A 27 -7.25 -17.14 -10.88
N LEU A 28 -7.94 -17.06 -12.05
CA LEU A 28 -9.32 -17.52 -12.21
C LEU A 28 -9.50 -19.03 -11.95
N ASN A 29 -8.51 -19.84 -12.29
CA ASN A 29 -8.58 -21.30 -12.22
C ASN A 29 -7.56 -21.93 -11.26
N SER A 30 -7.09 -21.17 -10.27
CA SER A 30 -6.05 -21.63 -9.35
C SER A 30 -6.58 -22.02 -7.98
N ASN A 31 -5.85 -22.89 -7.29
CA ASN A 31 -6.10 -23.17 -5.87
C ASN A 31 -5.86 -21.92 -5.03
N GLN A 32 -6.88 -21.52 -4.30
CA GLN A 32 -6.85 -20.38 -3.39
C GLN A 32 -6.56 -20.85 -1.95
N ASP A 33 -6.10 -19.90 -1.11
CA ASP A 33 -5.97 -20.17 0.32
C ASP A 33 -7.35 -20.12 1.04
N GLN A 34 -7.36 -20.33 2.35
CA GLN A 34 -8.58 -20.28 3.18
C GLN A 34 -9.32 -18.93 3.19
N PHE A 35 -8.75 -17.88 2.58
CA PHE A 35 -9.33 -16.55 2.43
C PHE A 35 -9.62 -16.21 0.97
N ASN A 36 -9.66 -17.21 0.09
CA ASN A 36 -9.86 -17.07 -1.35
C ASN A 36 -8.78 -16.24 -2.04
N ARG A 37 -7.55 -16.21 -1.51
CA ARG A 37 -6.44 -15.47 -2.11
C ARG A 37 -5.57 -16.39 -2.94
N TYR A 38 -5.15 -15.88 -4.09
CA TYR A 38 -4.19 -16.52 -4.96
C TYR A 38 -2.81 -16.66 -4.28
N GLN A 39 -2.19 -17.82 -4.40
CA GLN A 39 -0.89 -18.08 -3.80
C GLN A 39 0.23 -17.83 -4.81
N TYR A 40 1.24 -17.05 -4.43
CA TYR A 40 2.40 -16.72 -5.25
C TYR A 40 3.04 -17.94 -5.92
N LYS A 41 3.25 -19.03 -5.18
CA LYS A 41 3.84 -20.28 -5.70
C LYS A 41 3.09 -20.92 -6.87
N ASN A 42 1.87 -20.47 -7.16
CA ASN A 42 1.08 -20.93 -8.30
C ASN A 42 1.20 -19.99 -9.50
N SER A 43 1.91 -18.88 -9.35
CA SER A 43 2.00 -17.83 -10.36
C SER A 43 3.03 -18.13 -11.45
N LEU A 44 2.82 -17.54 -12.62
CA LEU A 44 3.84 -17.50 -13.66
C LEU A 44 5.11 -16.78 -13.19
N ALA A 45 4.98 -15.79 -12.32
CA ALA A 45 6.11 -15.05 -11.76
C ALA A 45 7.03 -15.97 -10.94
N ASP A 46 6.49 -16.90 -10.15
CA ASP A 46 7.25 -17.92 -9.43
C ASP A 46 7.85 -18.94 -10.39
N ARG A 47 7.01 -19.49 -11.29
CA ARG A 47 7.41 -20.52 -12.24
C ARG A 47 8.58 -20.14 -13.12
N PHE A 48 8.68 -18.85 -13.51
CA PHE A 48 9.73 -18.34 -14.37
C PHE A 48 10.79 -17.52 -13.63
N ASP A 49 10.73 -17.45 -12.31
CA ASP A 49 11.66 -16.67 -11.44
C ASP A 49 11.82 -15.21 -11.89
N ILE A 50 10.69 -14.56 -12.16
CA ILE A 50 10.66 -13.19 -12.69
C ILE A 50 10.07 -12.14 -11.73
N ILE A 51 9.84 -12.50 -10.46
CA ILE A 51 9.20 -11.60 -9.48
C ILE A 51 9.96 -10.27 -9.26
N THR A 52 11.27 -10.28 -9.46
CA THR A 52 12.12 -9.09 -9.31
C THR A 52 12.24 -8.27 -10.60
N ARG A 53 11.62 -8.70 -11.68
CA ARG A 53 11.71 -8.05 -13.00
C ARG A 53 10.39 -7.38 -13.37
N PRO A 54 10.41 -6.16 -13.88
CA PRO A 54 9.22 -5.47 -14.39
C PRO A 54 8.91 -5.92 -15.84
N ILE A 55 8.57 -7.20 -16.02
CA ILE A 55 8.45 -7.87 -17.33
C ILE A 55 7.58 -7.08 -18.33
N VAL A 56 6.44 -6.56 -17.88
CA VAL A 56 5.54 -5.78 -18.77
C VAL A 56 6.22 -4.50 -19.25
N ASN A 57 6.96 -3.81 -18.38
CA ASN A 57 7.71 -2.61 -18.74
C ASN A 57 8.84 -2.97 -19.75
N GLU A 58 9.56 -4.06 -19.50
CA GLU A 58 10.60 -4.53 -20.42
C GLU A 58 10.02 -4.86 -21.82
N TYR A 59 8.83 -5.46 -21.89
CA TYR A 59 8.18 -5.72 -23.18
C TYR A 59 7.72 -4.43 -23.86
N ILE A 60 7.20 -3.46 -23.12
CA ILE A 60 6.81 -2.15 -23.65
C ILE A 60 8.03 -1.41 -24.19
N ASP A 61 9.12 -1.40 -23.45
CA ASP A 61 10.35 -0.72 -23.88
C ASP A 61 10.92 -1.37 -25.13
N PHE A 62 10.95 -2.70 -25.20
CA PHE A 62 11.35 -3.42 -26.42
C PHE A 62 10.46 -3.09 -27.62
N ILE A 63 9.14 -2.99 -27.42
CA ILE A 63 8.20 -2.61 -28.51
C ILE A 63 8.47 -1.17 -28.95
N LYS A 64 8.69 -0.23 -28.02
CA LYS A 64 9.01 1.17 -28.36
C LYS A 64 10.30 1.28 -29.14
N GLU A 65 11.36 0.60 -28.71
CA GLU A 65 12.66 0.56 -29.42
C GLU A 65 12.50 -0.01 -30.83
N SER A 66 11.67 -1.08 -30.97
CA SER A 66 11.38 -1.68 -32.26
C SER A 66 10.64 -0.73 -33.19
N ILE A 67 9.65 0.02 -32.67
CA ILE A 67 8.91 1.03 -33.45
C ILE A 67 9.85 2.17 -33.85
N GLN A 68 10.68 2.66 -32.94
CA GLN A 68 11.59 3.77 -33.18
C GLN A 68 12.68 3.39 -34.21
N PHE A 69 13.11 2.13 -34.20
CA PHE A 69 14.03 1.61 -35.23
C PHE A 69 13.42 1.64 -36.63
N LEU A 70 12.13 1.26 -36.76
CA LEU A 70 11.42 1.25 -38.05
C LEU A 70 10.94 2.64 -38.48
N CYS A 71 10.64 3.50 -37.53
CA CYS A 71 10.09 4.83 -37.73
C CYS A 71 10.83 5.84 -36.85
N PRO A 72 12.03 6.29 -37.26
CA PRO A 72 12.91 7.16 -36.44
C PRO A 72 12.27 8.51 -36.06
N ASP A 73 11.30 8.98 -36.83
CA ASP A 73 10.59 10.25 -36.58
C ASP A 73 9.57 10.17 -35.43
N ILE A 74 9.27 8.98 -34.94
CA ILE A 74 8.35 8.80 -33.82
C ILE A 74 9.08 9.14 -32.52
N VAL A 75 8.54 10.13 -31.81
CA VAL A 75 9.01 10.52 -30.47
C VAL A 75 8.02 10.05 -29.44
N PHE A 76 8.44 9.16 -28.53
CA PHE A 76 7.63 8.77 -27.39
C PHE A 76 7.73 9.82 -26.30
N LYS A 77 6.60 10.04 -25.60
CA LYS A 77 6.57 10.94 -24.45
C LYS A 77 7.42 10.38 -23.32
N ASP A 78 8.30 11.19 -22.77
CA ASP A 78 9.09 10.84 -21.58
C ASP A 78 8.18 10.54 -20.39
N GLN A 79 8.40 9.40 -19.76
CA GLN A 79 7.76 9.06 -18.50
C GLN A 79 8.54 9.70 -17.36
N LYS A 80 7.82 10.55 -16.58
CA LYS A 80 8.40 11.11 -15.38
C LYS A 80 8.27 10.11 -14.25
N PHE A 81 9.38 9.85 -13.57
CA PHE A 81 9.38 9.08 -12.34
C PHE A 81 8.52 9.79 -11.28
N ASN A 82 7.60 9.04 -10.68
CA ASN A 82 6.73 9.53 -9.62
C ASN A 82 6.64 8.51 -8.51
N ILE A 83 6.72 8.96 -7.26
CA ILE A 83 6.58 8.14 -6.06
C ILE A 83 5.38 8.65 -5.27
N ILE A 84 4.49 7.75 -4.89
CA ILE A 84 3.42 7.99 -3.92
C ILE A 84 3.73 7.11 -2.71
N LEU A 85 3.92 7.73 -1.54
CA LEU A 85 4.14 6.99 -0.30
C LEU A 85 2.78 6.60 0.29
N SER A 86 2.50 5.31 0.40
CA SER A 86 1.32 4.81 1.09
C SER A 86 1.67 4.31 2.49
N HIS A 87 0.79 4.58 3.45
CA HIS A 87 0.94 4.21 4.85
C HIS A 87 -0.34 3.52 5.33
N ASP A 88 -0.26 2.23 5.60
CA ASP A 88 -1.36 1.47 6.19
C ASP A 88 -1.42 1.76 7.69
N ILE A 89 -2.57 2.27 8.13
CA ILE A 89 -2.78 2.68 9.52
C ILE A 89 -3.54 1.58 10.25
N ASP A 90 -2.81 0.58 10.70
CA ASP A 90 -3.34 -0.55 11.48
C ASP A 90 -3.65 -0.15 12.93
N THR A 91 -2.89 0.79 13.48
CA THR A 91 -3.08 1.27 14.84
C THR A 91 -2.66 2.74 14.96
N ILE A 92 -3.40 3.47 15.80
CA ILE A 92 -3.17 4.89 16.08
C ILE A 92 -2.67 5.13 17.51
N LYS A 93 -2.50 4.06 18.29
CA LYS A 93 -2.09 4.15 19.70
C LYS A 93 -1.20 2.97 20.07
N LYS A 94 0.05 3.26 20.42
CA LYS A 94 1.00 2.29 20.95
C LYS A 94 0.62 1.91 22.38
N TRP A 95 0.31 2.92 23.21
CA TRP A 95 0.21 2.77 24.64
C TRP A 95 -1.21 2.46 25.10
N THR A 96 -1.41 1.21 25.55
CA THR A 96 -2.57 0.74 26.29
C THR A 96 -2.11 0.18 27.63
N TRP A 97 -3.01 0.04 28.61
CA TRP A 97 -2.70 -0.61 29.89
C TRP A 97 -2.12 -2.02 29.69
N LYS A 98 -2.66 -2.77 28.74
CA LYS A 98 -2.16 -4.10 28.37
C LYS A 98 -0.71 -4.05 27.87
N ASN A 99 -0.40 -3.07 27.02
CA ASN A 99 0.96 -2.89 26.50
C ASN A 99 1.92 -2.41 27.57
N LEU A 100 1.47 -1.58 28.51
CA LEU A 100 2.28 -1.18 29.67
C LEU A 100 2.68 -2.39 30.53
N VAL A 101 1.71 -3.27 30.86
CA VAL A 101 2.00 -4.49 31.64
C VAL A 101 2.98 -5.39 30.90
N LYS A 102 2.78 -5.61 29.59
CA LYS A 102 3.74 -6.36 28.77
C LYS A 102 5.13 -5.70 28.79
N HIS A 103 5.19 -4.38 28.63
CA HIS A 103 6.44 -3.63 28.66
C HIS A 103 7.15 -3.82 30.00
N THR A 104 6.42 -3.73 31.12
CA THR A 104 6.98 -3.95 32.46
C THR A 104 7.62 -5.31 32.59
N ILE A 105 6.95 -6.37 32.12
CA ILE A 105 7.44 -7.75 32.24
C ILE A 105 8.67 -7.99 31.36
N PHE A 106 8.63 -7.56 30.08
CA PHE A 106 9.65 -7.94 29.08
C PHE A 106 10.80 -6.95 28.93
N ASN A 107 10.66 -5.73 29.45
CA ASN A 107 11.66 -4.67 29.28
C ASN A 107 12.20 -4.11 30.59
N PHE A 108 11.87 -4.73 31.73
CA PHE A 108 12.42 -4.33 33.01
C PHE A 108 13.96 -4.31 32.95
N GLY A 109 14.58 -3.23 33.45
CA GLY A 109 16.04 -3.06 33.45
C GLY A 109 16.67 -2.67 32.10
N LYS A 110 15.91 -2.54 31.00
CA LYS A 110 16.47 -2.01 29.76
C LYS A 110 16.63 -0.49 29.80
N LYS A 111 17.60 0.02 29.02
CA LYS A 111 18.04 1.44 29.02
C LYS A 111 16.90 2.47 28.95
N ASP A 112 15.86 2.18 28.13
CA ASP A 112 14.75 3.12 27.89
C ASP A 112 13.49 2.81 28.72
N PHE A 113 13.60 1.97 29.73
CA PHE A 113 12.44 1.50 30.51
C PHE A 113 11.62 2.66 31.10
N PHE A 114 12.28 3.57 31.85
CA PHE A 114 11.59 4.71 32.46
C PHE A 114 11.06 5.72 31.45
N LYS A 115 11.78 5.96 30.35
CA LYS A 115 11.33 6.84 29.27
C LYS A 115 10.01 6.35 28.70
N GLN A 116 9.86 5.06 28.49
CA GLN A 116 8.63 4.48 27.95
C GLN A 116 7.46 4.56 28.94
N TYR A 117 7.70 4.59 30.24
CA TYR A 117 6.66 4.90 31.22
C TYR A 117 6.18 6.35 31.13
N LEU A 118 7.10 7.30 30.97
CA LEU A 118 6.75 8.71 30.75
C LEU A 118 5.94 8.87 29.46
N ASP A 119 6.36 8.22 28.36
CA ASP A 119 5.62 8.20 27.10
C ASP A 119 4.19 7.65 27.27
N PHE A 120 4.05 6.58 28.09
CA PHE A 120 2.73 6.04 28.39
C PHE A 120 1.86 7.08 29.09
N PHE A 121 2.32 7.70 30.17
CA PHE A 121 1.52 8.68 30.92
C PHE A 121 1.19 9.90 30.07
N GLN A 122 2.14 10.43 29.30
CA GLN A 122 1.88 11.52 28.37
C GLN A 122 0.80 11.15 27.35
N SER A 123 0.85 9.94 26.80
CA SER A 123 -0.16 9.47 25.82
C SER A 123 -1.56 9.25 26.42
N GLN A 124 -1.69 9.14 27.76
CA GLN A 124 -2.99 9.10 28.44
C GLN A 124 -3.60 10.50 28.61
N ILE A 125 -2.75 11.52 28.78
CA ILE A 125 -3.18 12.91 28.90
C ILE A 125 -3.48 13.50 27.52
N ASP A 126 -2.54 13.36 26.58
CA ASP A 126 -2.69 13.77 25.21
C ASP A 126 -2.38 12.61 24.26
N TYR A 127 -3.40 12.04 23.60
CA TYR A 127 -3.23 10.92 22.70
C TYR A 127 -2.38 11.26 21.45
N LYS A 128 -2.25 12.55 21.09
CA LYS A 128 -1.37 13.00 20.01
C LYS A 128 0.10 12.90 20.35
N SER A 129 0.45 12.80 21.64
CA SER A 129 1.81 12.53 22.10
C SER A 129 2.21 11.05 22.01
N ASP A 130 1.27 10.16 21.69
CA ASP A 130 1.58 8.75 21.47
C ASP A 130 2.50 8.59 20.24
N SER A 131 3.56 7.79 20.38
CA SER A 131 4.55 7.61 19.30
C SER A 131 4.00 7.04 18.01
N TYR A 132 2.79 6.44 18.02
CA TYR A 132 2.09 5.98 16.83
C TYR A 132 1.21 7.06 16.19
N TYR A 133 0.97 8.19 16.89
CA TYR A 133 0.32 9.36 16.31
C TYR A 133 1.36 10.29 15.67
N ASN A 134 1.94 9.87 14.56
CA ASN A 134 3.08 10.54 13.93
C ASN A 134 2.78 11.14 12.53
N PHE A 135 1.50 11.39 12.24
CA PHE A 135 1.04 11.88 10.93
C PHE A 135 1.78 13.13 10.47
N ASN A 136 1.89 14.14 11.34
CA ASN A 136 2.59 15.39 11.01
C ASN A 136 4.08 15.17 10.71
N SER A 137 4.74 14.28 11.45
CA SER A 137 6.15 13.95 11.20
C SER A 137 6.34 13.27 9.84
N ILE A 138 5.44 12.33 9.49
CA ILE A 138 5.45 11.65 8.19
C ILE A 138 5.22 12.67 7.06
N MET A 139 4.18 13.51 7.18
CA MET A 139 3.87 14.53 6.19
C MET A 139 5.03 15.51 5.99
N ASN A 140 5.62 16.03 7.07
CA ASN A 140 6.77 16.93 6.99
C ASN A 140 7.96 16.29 6.27
N ARG A 141 8.25 15.01 6.57
CA ARG A 141 9.35 14.28 5.90
C ARG A 141 9.04 14.05 4.42
N SER A 142 7.80 13.75 4.06
CA SER A 142 7.41 13.60 2.66
C SER A 142 7.54 14.91 1.91
N GLU A 143 7.03 16.01 2.47
CA GLU A 143 7.13 17.35 1.87
C GLU A 143 8.57 17.82 1.69
N SER A 144 9.46 17.55 2.67
CA SER A 144 10.87 17.91 2.57
C SER A 144 11.59 17.17 1.41
N ASN A 145 11.06 16.01 1.01
CA ASN A 145 11.53 15.25 -0.14
C ASN A 145 10.69 15.50 -1.42
N LYS A 146 9.80 16.49 -1.42
CA LYS A 146 8.90 16.82 -2.53
C LYS A 146 7.96 15.66 -2.92
N LEU A 147 7.61 14.81 -1.96
CA LEU A 147 6.72 13.66 -2.13
C LEU A 147 5.37 13.92 -1.47
N SER A 148 4.37 13.13 -1.86
CA SER A 148 3.06 13.08 -1.23
C SER A 148 2.89 11.78 -0.43
N SER A 149 2.00 11.82 0.57
CA SER A 149 1.63 10.64 1.36
C SER A 149 0.14 10.35 1.21
N LEU A 150 -0.18 9.06 1.11
CA LEU A 150 -1.53 8.52 1.16
C LEU A 150 -1.66 7.68 2.44
N PHE A 151 -2.55 8.10 3.35
CA PHE A 151 -2.81 7.39 4.61
C PHE A 151 -4.05 6.51 4.46
N LEU A 152 -3.90 5.21 4.60
CA LEU A 152 -4.98 4.23 4.43
C LEU A 152 -5.49 3.79 5.80
N PHE A 153 -6.72 4.18 6.14
CA PHE A 153 -7.33 3.92 7.45
C PHE A 153 -8.27 2.73 7.42
N MET A 154 -8.21 1.87 8.44
CA MET A 154 -9.17 0.80 8.64
C MET A 154 -10.49 1.34 9.20
N ALA A 155 -11.62 0.94 8.61
CA ALA A 155 -12.95 1.35 9.05
C ALA A 155 -13.91 0.17 9.31
N LEU A 156 -13.36 -1.01 9.55
CA LEU A 156 -14.09 -2.25 9.75
C LEU A 156 -14.90 -2.28 11.07
N LYS A 157 -15.89 -3.16 11.13
CA LYS A 157 -16.47 -3.64 12.40
C LYS A 157 -15.51 -4.62 13.07
N LYS A 158 -15.74 -4.89 14.37
CA LYS A 158 -14.91 -5.86 15.12
C LYS A 158 -14.96 -7.23 14.42
N ASN A 159 -13.77 -7.78 14.14
CA ASN A 159 -13.58 -9.16 13.72
C ASN A 159 -12.36 -9.77 14.43
N GLU A 160 -12.02 -11.02 14.12
CA GLU A 160 -10.95 -11.77 14.77
C GLU A 160 -9.58 -11.59 14.09
N PHE A 161 -9.56 -11.07 12.86
CA PHE A 161 -8.39 -11.13 11.99
C PHE A 161 -7.67 -9.79 11.84
N ASP A 162 -8.39 -8.67 11.99
CA ASP A 162 -7.85 -7.36 11.66
C ASP A 162 -7.75 -6.46 12.88
N PHE A 163 -6.80 -5.53 12.82
CA PHE A 163 -6.66 -4.46 13.81
C PHE A 163 -7.88 -3.54 13.78
N ARG A 164 -8.17 -2.95 14.93
CA ARG A 164 -9.29 -2.04 15.08
C ARG A 164 -8.98 -0.93 16.09
N TYR A 165 -9.40 0.25 15.74
CA TYR A 165 -9.41 1.41 16.63
C TYR A 165 -10.75 2.15 16.58
N PRO A 166 -11.09 2.95 17.62
CA PRO A 166 -12.30 3.78 17.58
C PRO A 166 -12.19 4.83 16.48
N LEU A 167 -13.09 4.77 15.49
CA LEU A 167 -13.04 5.64 14.31
C LEU A 167 -13.05 7.14 14.65
N LYS A 168 -13.76 7.55 15.71
CA LYS A 168 -13.75 8.96 16.16
C LYS A 168 -12.38 9.48 16.52
N LYS A 169 -11.42 8.60 16.86
CA LYS A 169 -10.05 9.01 17.22
C LYS A 169 -9.17 9.33 16.01
N ILE A 170 -9.59 8.98 14.79
CA ILE A 170 -8.85 9.36 13.58
C ILE A 170 -9.27 10.73 13.05
N ILE A 171 -10.41 11.29 13.48
CA ILE A 171 -10.92 12.59 12.99
C ILE A 171 -9.84 13.66 13.01
N PRO A 172 -9.10 13.91 14.11
CA PRO A 172 -8.06 14.93 14.10
C PRO A 172 -6.93 14.66 13.11
N ALA A 173 -6.60 13.37 12.84
CA ALA A 173 -5.62 13.03 11.81
C ALA A 173 -6.16 13.33 10.41
N LEU A 174 -7.44 13.01 10.13
CA LEU A 174 -8.08 13.35 8.87
C LEU A 174 -8.08 14.86 8.64
N ASP A 175 -8.38 15.66 9.68
CA ASP A 175 -8.37 17.11 9.61
C ASP A 175 -6.96 17.69 9.39
N GLU A 176 -5.95 17.10 10.00
CA GLU A 176 -4.55 17.46 9.78
C GLU A 176 -4.10 17.15 8.34
N ILE A 177 -4.51 16.01 7.79
CA ILE A 177 -4.20 15.60 6.41
C ILE A 177 -4.92 16.55 5.42
N LYS A 178 -6.22 16.82 5.63
CA LYS A 178 -7.01 17.72 4.77
C LYS A 178 -6.45 19.14 4.69
N LYS A 179 -5.81 19.62 5.74
CA LYS A 179 -5.19 20.97 5.74
C LYS A 179 -3.97 21.06 4.84
N ARG A 180 -3.50 19.95 4.30
CA ARG A 180 -2.29 19.87 3.47
C ARG A 180 -2.63 19.28 2.10
N ASP A 181 -2.75 20.12 1.08
CA ASP A 181 -3.19 19.74 -0.28
C ASP A 181 -2.37 18.64 -0.96
N LYS A 182 -1.16 18.40 -0.48
CA LYS A 182 -0.25 17.38 -1.03
C LYS A 182 -0.52 15.96 -0.54
N HIS A 183 -1.27 15.81 0.55
CA HIS A 183 -1.51 14.51 1.18
C HIS A 183 -2.97 14.10 1.03
N ASN A 184 -3.18 12.80 1.00
CA ASN A 184 -4.50 12.22 0.87
C ASN A 184 -4.72 11.11 1.89
N PHE A 185 -5.95 10.71 2.08
CA PHE A 185 -6.30 9.53 2.83
C PHE A 185 -7.31 8.67 2.07
N GLY A 186 -7.35 7.40 2.42
CA GLY A 186 -8.23 6.40 1.82
C GLY A 186 -8.54 5.28 2.80
N ILE A 187 -9.17 4.25 2.28
CA ILE A 187 -9.57 3.08 3.05
C ILE A 187 -8.50 1.98 2.96
N HIS A 188 -8.11 1.42 4.10
CA HIS A 188 -7.46 0.12 4.22
C HIS A 188 -8.55 -0.93 4.43
N ILE A 189 -8.85 -1.68 3.37
CA ILE A 189 -9.90 -2.70 3.38
C ILE A 189 -9.50 -3.86 4.28
N SER A 190 -10.45 -4.35 5.10
CA SER A 190 -10.23 -5.48 5.98
C SER A 190 -10.06 -6.79 5.20
N LYS A 191 -9.40 -7.76 5.84
CA LYS A 191 -9.17 -9.09 5.27
C LYS A 191 -10.49 -9.81 4.92
N LEU A 192 -11.53 -9.62 5.73
CA LEU A 192 -12.83 -10.24 5.49
C LEU A 192 -13.66 -9.54 4.40
N ALA A 193 -13.29 -8.33 4.00
CA ALA A 193 -13.93 -7.62 2.88
C ALA A 193 -13.28 -7.98 1.52
N TYR A 194 -12.22 -8.78 1.52
CA TYR A 194 -11.69 -9.36 0.28
C TYR A 194 -12.75 -10.27 -0.35
N ASN A 195 -13.11 -10.01 -1.60
CA ASN A 195 -14.21 -10.68 -2.32
C ASN A 195 -15.62 -10.55 -1.68
N ASP A 196 -15.83 -9.57 -0.79
CA ASP A 196 -17.12 -9.26 -0.19
C ASP A 196 -17.46 -7.78 -0.44
N LEU A 197 -18.22 -7.53 -1.51
CA LEU A 197 -18.54 -6.17 -1.96
C LEU A 197 -19.38 -5.40 -0.93
N ASP A 198 -20.26 -6.08 -0.23
CA ASP A 198 -21.13 -5.44 0.77
C ASP A 198 -20.32 -4.95 1.96
N ARG A 199 -19.41 -5.75 2.45
CA ARG A 199 -18.45 -5.34 3.50
C ARG A 199 -17.54 -4.22 3.04
N CYS A 200 -16.98 -4.33 1.85
CA CYS A 200 -16.14 -3.30 1.26
C CYS A 200 -16.89 -1.96 1.19
N THR A 201 -18.13 -1.97 0.70
CA THR A 201 -19.01 -0.80 0.60
C THR A 201 -19.35 -0.22 1.99
N GLU A 202 -19.61 -1.08 2.98
CA GLU A 202 -19.86 -0.66 4.35
C GLU A 202 -18.63 0.06 4.95
N GLU A 203 -17.43 -0.51 4.80
CA GLU A 203 -16.19 0.08 5.31
C GLU A 203 -15.91 1.45 4.67
N ILE A 204 -16.06 1.56 3.36
CA ILE A 204 -15.94 2.82 2.62
C ILE A 204 -16.94 3.85 3.15
N SER A 205 -18.22 3.47 3.29
CA SER A 205 -19.27 4.35 3.81
C SER A 205 -18.98 4.86 5.23
N ARG A 206 -18.43 4.00 6.08
CA ARG A 206 -18.08 4.37 7.47
C ARG A 206 -16.94 5.39 7.51
N LEU A 207 -15.90 5.23 6.69
CA LEU A 207 -14.82 6.21 6.61
C LEU A 207 -15.32 7.52 5.99
N SER A 208 -16.09 7.46 4.92
CA SER A 208 -16.61 8.63 4.21
C SER A 208 -17.51 9.50 5.08
N LYS A 209 -18.26 8.90 6.01
CA LYS A 209 -19.07 9.66 6.99
C LYS A 209 -18.25 10.46 7.99
N LEU A 210 -17.03 10.06 8.26
CA LEU A 210 -16.11 10.80 9.15
C LEU A 210 -15.32 11.87 8.40
N ALA A 211 -15.21 11.70 7.10
CA ALA A 211 -14.45 12.58 6.23
C ALA A 211 -15.25 13.83 5.77
N LYS A 212 -16.54 13.88 6.08
CA LYS A 212 -17.38 15.06 5.86
C LYS A 212 -17.16 16.12 6.93
#